data_e80f1b490227e6159ae8ab2f1461b152
#
_entry.id   e80f1b490227e6159ae8ab2f1461b152
#
_cell.length_a   1.000
_cell.length_b   1.000
_cell.length_c   1.000
_cell.angle_alpha   90.00
_cell.angle_beta   90.00
_cell.angle_gamma   90.00
#
_symmetry.space_group_name_H-M   'P 1'
#
loop_
_entity.id
_entity.type
_entity.pdbx_description
1 polymer ?
#
loop_
_entity_poly.entity_id
_entity_poly.type
_entity_poly.pdbx_seq_one_letter_code
_entity_poly.pdbx_strand_id
1 'polypeptide(L)'
;MAQTMKALVKRDATKGIWMAEVPVPAPGPNDVLIRVEKAAICGTDLHIYLWDEWSQRTITPGLVIGHEFVGRIVELGSAVTGYEVGQRVSAEGHLVCGHCRNCRAGRPHLCPNTVGIGVTRNGAFAEYVVMPATNLWPIPDQIPSELAAFFDPYGNAAHCALEFDVVGEDVLITGAGPIGVMAAGICKHIGARNVVVTDVNDFRLKLAADMGATRVVNVSNTSLKDVMKDLHMEGFDVGLEMSGNPVAFNDMLDCMYHGGKVALLGILPKGAGIDWDRIIFKGLTVQGIYGRKMYETWYKMTQLVLSGFPLGKVLSHQLPADEFQKGFDLMESGKSGKVVLDWR
;
A
#
# COMPACT_ATOMS: atom_id res chain seq x y z
N MET A 1 -18.23 33.42 -7.41
CA MET A 1 -17.16 32.97 -6.51
C MET A 1 -16.80 31.58 -6.97
N ALA A 2 -15.51 31.22 -7.02
CA ALA A 2 -15.13 29.85 -7.31
C ALA A 2 -15.70 28.93 -6.21
N GLN A 3 -16.18 27.74 -6.57
CA GLN A 3 -16.68 26.75 -5.63
C GLN A 3 -15.51 26.25 -4.77
N THR A 4 -15.68 26.21 -3.44
CA THR A 4 -14.70 25.65 -2.51
C THR A 4 -15.12 24.27 -2.02
N MET A 5 -14.17 23.52 -1.49
CA MET A 5 -14.34 22.19 -0.92
C MET A 5 -13.50 22.03 0.35
N LYS A 6 -13.93 21.17 1.26
CA LYS A 6 -13.11 20.73 2.39
C LYS A 6 -11.97 19.83 1.92
N ALA A 7 -10.77 20.03 2.49
CA ALA A 7 -9.61 19.18 2.25
C ALA A 7 -8.67 19.14 3.45
N LEU A 8 -7.91 18.04 3.61
CA LEU A 8 -6.81 17.94 4.56
C LEU A 8 -5.52 18.41 3.90
N VAL A 9 -4.98 19.49 4.42
CA VAL A 9 -3.84 20.20 3.86
C VAL A 9 -2.64 20.13 4.79
N LYS A 10 -1.47 19.83 4.25
CA LYS A 10 -0.19 20.09 4.93
C LYS A 10 0.15 21.56 4.84
N ARG A 11 -0.48 22.37 5.71
CA ARG A 11 -0.38 23.83 5.67
C ARG A 11 0.99 24.33 6.11
N ASP A 12 1.49 23.81 7.22
CA ASP A 12 2.69 24.29 7.87
C ASP A 12 3.80 23.22 7.88
N ALA A 13 5.07 23.66 7.87
CA ALA A 13 6.27 22.80 7.95
C ALA A 13 6.53 22.32 9.40
N THR A 14 5.50 21.76 10.05
CA THR A 14 5.54 21.25 11.44
C THR A 14 4.67 20.00 11.56
N LYS A 15 4.73 19.28 12.69
CA LYS A 15 3.81 18.15 12.96
C LYS A 15 2.36 18.64 12.87
N GLY A 16 1.51 17.89 12.16
CA GLY A 16 0.08 18.14 12.00
C GLY A 16 -0.38 18.21 10.54
N ILE A 17 -1.68 18.13 10.38
CA ILE A 17 -2.45 18.28 9.14
C ILE A 17 -3.71 19.05 9.51
N TRP A 18 -4.23 19.85 8.59
CA TRP A 18 -5.33 20.77 8.89
C TRP A 18 -6.47 20.63 7.89
N MET A 19 -7.71 20.59 8.39
CA MET A 19 -8.88 20.76 7.54
C MET A 19 -8.93 22.22 7.08
N ALA A 20 -9.10 22.43 5.78
CA ALA A 20 -9.14 23.76 5.16
C ALA A 20 -10.16 23.79 4.01
N GLU A 21 -10.66 24.96 3.70
CA GLU A 21 -11.41 25.24 2.47
C GLU A 21 -10.42 25.57 1.34
N VAL A 22 -10.49 24.81 0.25
CA VAL A 22 -9.66 25.00 -0.94
C VAL A 22 -10.53 25.07 -2.19
N PRO A 23 -10.08 25.69 -3.29
CA PRO A 23 -10.83 25.68 -4.54
C PRO A 23 -11.07 24.26 -5.05
N VAL A 24 -12.28 23.97 -5.57
CA VAL A 24 -12.55 22.74 -6.31
C VAL A 24 -11.72 22.76 -7.59
N PRO A 25 -10.90 21.71 -7.86
CA PRO A 25 -10.07 21.69 -9.07
C PRO A 25 -10.91 21.44 -10.32
N ALA A 26 -10.56 22.09 -11.42
CA ALA A 26 -11.18 21.83 -12.72
C ALA A 26 -10.41 20.75 -13.49
N PRO A 27 -11.08 19.77 -14.14
CA PRO A 27 -10.41 18.76 -14.94
C PRO A 27 -9.90 19.36 -16.26
N GLY A 28 -8.70 18.97 -16.66
CA GLY A 28 -8.19 19.22 -18.01
C GLY A 28 -8.86 18.33 -19.07
N PRO A 29 -8.53 18.49 -20.34
CA PRO A 29 -9.18 17.73 -21.43
C PRO A 29 -9.11 16.20 -21.27
N ASN A 30 -8.04 15.66 -20.69
CA ASN A 30 -7.82 14.22 -20.50
C ASN A 30 -8.03 13.76 -19.05
N ASP A 31 -8.52 14.67 -18.18
CA ASP A 31 -8.72 14.37 -16.77
C ASP A 31 -10.20 14.16 -16.47
N VAL A 32 -10.47 13.63 -15.29
CA VAL A 32 -11.80 13.53 -14.71
C VAL A 32 -11.83 14.16 -13.34
N LEU A 33 -12.96 14.76 -12.98
CA LEU A 33 -13.24 15.20 -11.62
C LEU A 33 -14.01 14.09 -10.91
N ILE A 34 -13.49 13.65 -9.77
CA ILE A 34 -14.06 12.58 -8.95
C ILE A 34 -14.51 13.18 -7.63
N ARG A 35 -15.76 12.93 -7.26
CA ARG A 35 -16.25 13.14 -5.90
C ARG A 35 -15.78 11.97 -5.04
N VAL A 36 -14.93 12.25 -4.06
CA VAL A 36 -14.41 11.23 -3.15
C VAL A 36 -15.51 10.76 -2.21
N GLU A 37 -15.69 9.46 -2.09
CA GLU A 37 -16.61 8.86 -1.11
C GLU A 37 -15.85 8.42 0.15
N LYS A 38 -14.73 7.72 -0.04
CA LYS A 38 -13.89 7.24 1.05
C LYS A 38 -12.43 7.36 0.68
N ALA A 39 -11.60 7.65 1.67
CA ALA A 39 -10.16 7.67 1.54
C ALA A 39 -9.52 6.94 2.74
N ALA A 40 -8.34 6.35 2.56
CA ALA A 40 -7.70 5.60 3.62
C ALA A 40 -6.33 6.20 3.97
N ILE A 41 -6.01 6.19 5.26
CA ILE A 41 -4.75 6.74 5.75
C ILE A 41 -3.62 5.72 5.50
N CYS A 42 -2.52 6.20 4.89
CA CYS A 42 -1.30 5.46 4.61
C CYS A 42 -0.18 5.79 5.62
N GLY A 43 0.82 4.91 5.71
CA GLY A 43 2.07 5.22 6.42
C GLY A 43 2.77 6.46 5.88
N THR A 44 2.70 6.71 4.58
CA THR A 44 3.21 7.94 3.93
C THR A 44 2.52 9.19 4.48
N ASP A 45 1.21 9.15 4.70
CA ASP A 45 0.47 10.28 5.28
C ASP A 45 0.88 10.51 6.74
N LEU A 46 1.20 9.43 7.48
CA LEU A 46 1.73 9.55 8.84
C LEU A 46 3.11 10.21 8.85
N HIS A 47 4.00 9.89 7.91
CA HIS A 47 5.29 10.58 7.74
C HIS A 47 5.08 12.08 7.48
N ILE A 48 4.14 12.44 6.61
CA ILE A 48 3.78 13.84 6.32
C ILE A 48 3.21 14.52 7.57
N TYR A 49 2.35 13.82 8.33
CA TYR A 49 1.78 14.32 9.57
C TYR A 49 2.87 14.60 10.61
N LEU A 50 3.81 13.67 10.82
CA LEU A 50 4.91 13.78 11.76
C LEU A 50 5.96 14.82 11.35
N TRP A 51 6.00 15.17 10.08
CA TRP A 51 6.99 16.10 9.50
C TRP A 51 8.42 15.61 9.68
N ASP A 52 8.65 14.34 9.41
CA ASP A 52 9.95 13.71 9.53
C ASP A 52 10.95 14.18 8.44
N GLU A 53 12.16 13.66 8.49
CA GLU A 53 13.25 14.02 7.58
C GLU A 53 12.93 13.77 6.09
N TRP A 54 12.17 12.72 5.79
CA TRP A 54 11.71 12.44 4.43
C TRP A 54 10.70 13.51 3.98
N SER A 55 9.72 13.79 4.81
CA SER A 55 8.68 14.79 4.52
C SER A 55 9.26 16.18 4.30
N GLN A 56 10.22 16.58 5.15
CA GLN A 56 10.91 17.88 5.04
C GLN A 56 11.63 18.06 3.70
N ARG A 57 12.10 16.99 3.09
CA ARG A 57 12.80 17.03 1.79
C ARG A 57 11.86 16.89 0.60
N THR A 58 10.67 16.32 0.79
CA THR A 58 9.81 15.87 -0.30
C THR A 58 8.55 16.71 -0.44
N ILE A 59 7.97 17.14 0.69
CA ILE A 59 6.65 17.77 0.73
C ILE A 59 6.76 19.29 0.72
N THR A 60 6.01 19.92 -0.15
CA THR A 60 5.84 21.38 -0.16
C THR A 60 4.59 21.74 0.66
N PRO A 61 4.69 22.60 1.69
CA PRO A 61 3.53 23.11 2.41
C PRO A 61 2.47 23.74 1.48
N GLY A 62 1.20 23.58 1.82
CA GLY A 62 0.06 23.94 0.97
C GLY A 62 -0.54 22.76 0.21
N LEU A 63 0.09 21.59 0.24
CA LEU A 63 -0.35 20.38 -0.45
C LEU A 63 -1.60 19.77 0.21
N VAL A 64 -2.63 19.44 -0.59
CA VAL A 64 -3.69 18.50 -0.21
C VAL A 64 -3.08 17.09 -0.23
N ILE A 65 -3.14 16.37 0.89
CA ILE A 65 -2.53 15.04 1.02
C ILE A 65 -3.51 13.90 0.67
N GLY A 66 -3.07 12.65 0.84
CA GLY A 66 -3.86 11.44 0.60
C GLY A 66 -3.77 10.92 -0.83
N HIS A 67 -3.65 9.60 -0.97
CA HIS A 67 -3.46 8.93 -2.27
C HIS A 67 -4.23 7.61 -2.38
N GLU A 68 -4.90 7.19 -1.32
CA GLU A 68 -5.71 5.99 -1.25
C GLU A 68 -7.19 6.43 -1.21
N PHE A 69 -7.97 6.16 -2.25
CA PHE A 69 -9.36 6.63 -2.31
C PHE A 69 -10.24 5.81 -3.25
N VAL A 70 -11.55 5.99 -3.10
CA VAL A 70 -12.59 5.60 -4.03
C VAL A 70 -13.63 6.72 -4.11
N GLY A 71 -14.22 6.89 -5.28
CA GLY A 71 -15.23 7.91 -5.48
C GLY A 71 -16.02 7.70 -6.77
N ARG A 72 -16.82 8.71 -7.13
CA ARG A 72 -17.61 8.71 -8.36
C ARG A 72 -17.21 9.85 -9.27
N ILE A 73 -17.14 9.56 -10.55
CA ILE A 73 -16.90 10.57 -11.59
C ILE A 73 -18.08 11.55 -11.60
N VAL A 74 -17.79 12.83 -11.52
CA VAL A 74 -18.81 13.91 -11.60
C VAL A 74 -18.64 14.80 -12.83
N GLU A 75 -17.43 14.84 -13.42
CA GLU A 75 -17.17 15.59 -14.64
C GLU A 75 -16.09 14.89 -15.47
N LEU A 76 -16.24 14.91 -16.79
CA LEU A 76 -15.30 14.35 -17.74
C LEU A 76 -14.66 15.48 -18.56
N GLY A 77 -13.34 15.44 -18.70
CA GLY A 77 -12.63 16.29 -19.65
C GLY A 77 -13.05 16.00 -21.09
N SER A 78 -12.95 17.00 -21.95
CA SER A 78 -13.51 16.96 -23.32
C SER A 78 -12.95 15.87 -24.23
N ALA A 79 -11.78 15.31 -23.91
CA ALA A 79 -11.14 14.23 -24.68
C ALA A 79 -11.26 12.86 -23.99
N VAL A 80 -11.93 12.77 -22.83
CA VAL A 80 -12.08 11.50 -22.10
C VAL A 80 -13.12 10.63 -22.79
N THR A 81 -12.76 9.36 -23.02
CA THR A 81 -13.65 8.32 -23.55
C THR A 81 -13.58 7.07 -22.68
N GLY A 82 -14.60 6.22 -22.73
CA GLY A 82 -14.62 4.93 -22.01
C GLY A 82 -15.01 5.02 -20.52
N TYR A 83 -15.42 6.19 -20.07
CA TYR A 83 -15.94 6.44 -18.72
C TYR A 83 -17.25 7.22 -18.77
N GLU A 84 -18.04 7.12 -17.70
CA GLU A 84 -19.32 7.78 -17.56
C GLU A 84 -19.44 8.54 -16.23
N VAL A 85 -20.18 9.64 -16.22
CA VAL A 85 -20.54 10.36 -14.99
C VAL A 85 -21.36 9.43 -14.09
N GLY A 86 -21.05 9.40 -12.82
CA GLY A 86 -21.62 8.48 -11.82
C GLY A 86 -20.87 7.14 -11.68
N GLN A 87 -20.00 6.81 -12.62
CA GLN A 87 -19.20 5.59 -12.53
C GLN A 87 -18.30 5.60 -11.30
N ARG A 88 -18.26 4.48 -10.54
CA ARG A 88 -17.43 4.33 -9.35
C ARG A 88 -16.03 3.89 -9.75
N VAL A 89 -15.02 4.63 -9.25
CA VAL A 89 -13.61 4.43 -9.59
C VAL A 89 -12.71 4.60 -8.38
N SER A 90 -11.60 3.89 -8.37
CA SER A 90 -10.36 4.25 -7.68
C SER A 90 -9.33 4.63 -8.73
N ALA A 91 -8.09 4.92 -8.33
CA ALA A 91 -7.07 5.29 -9.30
C ALA A 91 -5.67 4.87 -8.85
N GLU A 92 -4.80 4.61 -9.85
CA GLU A 92 -3.37 4.48 -9.64
C GLU A 92 -2.78 5.85 -9.26
N GLY A 93 -2.26 5.94 -8.02
CA GLY A 93 -1.73 7.18 -7.46
C GLY A 93 -0.41 7.66 -8.08
N HIS A 94 0.28 6.79 -8.84
CA HIS A 94 1.50 7.12 -9.56
C HIS A 94 1.16 7.59 -10.98
N LEU A 95 1.30 8.89 -11.25
CA LEU A 95 1.13 9.45 -12.59
C LEU A 95 2.46 9.34 -13.35
N VAL A 96 2.45 8.62 -14.45
CA VAL A 96 3.64 8.31 -15.25
C VAL A 96 3.74 9.16 -16.52
N CYS A 97 4.95 9.37 -17.02
CA CYS A 97 5.12 10.25 -18.19
C CYS A 97 4.64 9.67 -19.53
N GLY A 98 4.39 8.37 -19.63
CA GLY A 98 3.90 7.68 -20.84
C GLY A 98 4.92 7.50 -21.96
N HIS A 99 6.05 8.23 -21.99
CA HIS A 99 6.97 8.27 -23.14
C HIS A 99 8.40 7.81 -22.85
N CYS A 100 8.81 7.62 -21.61
CA CYS A 100 10.14 7.09 -21.29
C CYS A 100 10.29 5.62 -21.72
N ARG A 101 11.51 5.10 -21.70
CA ARG A 101 11.82 3.71 -22.08
C ARG A 101 10.96 2.70 -21.32
N ASN A 102 10.81 2.87 -20.00
CA ASN A 102 10.04 1.94 -19.18
C ASN A 102 8.55 1.98 -19.51
N CYS A 103 7.96 3.18 -19.64
CA CYS A 103 6.55 3.32 -20.03
C CYS A 103 6.28 2.66 -21.40
N ARG A 104 7.13 2.91 -22.40
CA ARG A 104 6.98 2.33 -23.75
C ARG A 104 7.23 0.83 -23.78
N ALA A 105 8.03 0.30 -22.84
CA ALA A 105 8.31 -1.14 -22.72
C ALA A 105 7.27 -1.89 -21.87
N GLY A 106 6.10 -1.30 -21.55
CA GLY A 106 5.06 -1.95 -20.75
C GLY A 106 5.39 -2.05 -19.26
N ARG A 107 6.34 -1.27 -18.77
CA ARG A 107 6.74 -1.19 -17.35
C ARG A 107 6.55 0.21 -16.78
N PRO A 108 5.33 0.79 -16.87
CA PRO A 108 5.09 2.18 -16.45
C PRO A 108 5.32 2.39 -14.96
N HIS A 109 5.10 1.39 -14.10
CA HIS A 109 5.40 1.45 -12.66
C HIS A 109 6.88 1.74 -12.36
N LEU A 110 7.80 1.53 -13.31
CA LEU A 110 9.23 1.87 -13.22
C LEU A 110 9.57 3.19 -13.91
N CYS A 111 8.59 4.07 -14.11
CA CYS A 111 8.81 5.38 -14.71
C CYS A 111 9.71 6.25 -13.83
N PRO A 112 10.86 6.76 -14.31
CA PRO A 112 11.73 7.63 -13.51
C PRO A 112 11.12 9.03 -13.26
N ASN A 113 10.07 9.40 -14.02
CA ASN A 113 9.40 10.69 -13.95
C ASN A 113 8.02 10.56 -13.28
N THR A 114 7.87 9.64 -12.34
CA THR A 114 6.60 9.45 -11.62
C THR A 114 6.27 10.65 -10.73
N VAL A 115 5.02 11.11 -10.81
CA VAL A 115 4.42 12.10 -9.92
C VAL A 115 3.40 11.40 -9.03
N GLY A 116 3.55 11.52 -7.71
CA GLY A 116 2.62 10.90 -6.73
C GLY A 116 1.55 11.89 -6.28
N ILE A 117 0.26 11.51 -6.37
CA ILE A 117 -0.80 12.30 -5.76
C ILE A 117 -0.65 12.26 -4.23
N GLY A 118 -1.01 13.35 -3.56
CA GLY A 118 -0.86 13.48 -2.10
C GLY A 118 0.59 13.60 -1.61
N VAL A 119 1.57 13.62 -2.53
CA VAL A 119 3.01 13.72 -2.24
C VAL A 119 3.67 14.87 -3.01
N THR A 120 3.57 14.85 -4.34
CA THR A 120 4.14 15.90 -5.21
C THR A 120 3.08 16.63 -6.06
N ARG A 121 1.82 16.20 -5.94
CA ARG A 121 0.63 16.81 -6.52
C ARG A 121 -0.50 16.68 -5.51
N ASN A 122 -1.48 17.60 -5.51
CA ASN A 122 -2.66 17.52 -4.64
C ASN A 122 -3.33 16.15 -4.73
N GLY A 123 -3.67 15.62 -3.56
CA GLY A 123 -4.21 14.29 -3.35
C GLY A 123 -5.71 14.25 -3.11
N ALA A 124 -6.14 13.17 -2.51
CA ALA A 124 -7.54 12.74 -2.41
C ALA A 124 -8.14 12.86 -0.99
N PHE A 125 -7.44 13.43 -0.01
CA PHE A 125 -8.08 13.77 1.26
C PHE A 125 -8.83 15.08 1.11
N ALA A 126 -9.87 15.05 0.26
CA ALA A 126 -10.71 16.17 -0.10
C ALA A 126 -12.07 15.67 -0.62
N GLU A 127 -13.07 16.55 -0.71
CA GLU A 127 -14.37 16.19 -1.30
C GLU A 127 -14.27 15.85 -2.80
N TYR A 128 -13.30 16.45 -3.51
CA TYR A 128 -13.06 16.21 -4.92
C TYR A 128 -11.55 16.06 -5.23
N VAL A 129 -11.26 15.23 -6.22
CA VAL A 129 -9.90 15.05 -6.76
C VAL A 129 -9.94 14.99 -8.29
N VAL A 130 -8.95 15.58 -8.95
CA VAL A 130 -8.76 15.47 -10.41
C VAL A 130 -7.69 14.43 -10.72
N MET A 131 -8.05 13.46 -11.57
CA MET A 131 -7.15 12.40 -12.02
C MET A 131 -7.12 12.29 -13.54
N PRO A 132 -5.96 11.97 -14.15
CA PRO A 132 -5.93 11.57 -15.55
C PRO A 132 -6.81 10.33 -15.78
N ALA A 133 -7.61 10.32 -16.83
CA ALA A 133 -8.48 9.19 -17.16
C ALA A 133 -7.70 7.86 -17.30
N THR A 134 -6.44 7.92 -17.75
CA THR A 134 -5.55 6.76 -17.88
C THR A 134 -5.17 6.12 -16.53
N ASN A 135 -5.33 6.83 -15.43
CA ASN A 135 -5.01 6.33 -14.09
C ASN A 135 -6.20 5.66 -13.39
N LEU A 136 -7.40 5.79 -13.94
CA LEU A 136 -8.59 5.28 -13.30
C LEU A 136 -8.72 3.77 -13.36
N TRP A 137 -9.27 3.21 -12.30
CA TRP A 137 -9.68 1.81 -12.22
C TRP A 137 -11.15 1.72 -11.83
N PRO A 138 -12.03 1.22 -12.71
CA PRO A 138 -13.43 0.98 -12.37
C PRO A 138 -13.56 -0.05 -11.25
N ILE A 139 -14.37 0.26 -10.26
CA ILE A 139 -14.61 -0.63 -9.12
C ILE A 139 -15.95 -1.35 -9.30
N PRO A 140 -15.96 -2.69 -9.37
CA PRO A 140 -17.18 -3.49 -9.42
C PRO A 140 -18.11 -3.21 -8.24
N ASP A 141 -19.43 -3.22 -8.47
CA ASP A 141 -20.43 -2.92 -7.45
C ASP A 141 -20.42 -3.89 -6.27
N GLN A 142 -19.95 -5.10 -6.47
CA GLN A 142 -19.80 -6.14 -5.45
C GLN A 142 -18.72 -5.81 -4.42
N ILE A 143 -17.81 -4.88 -4.71
CA ILE A 143 -16.73 -4.48 -3.80
C ILE A 143 -17.18 -3.25 -3.00
N PRO A 144 -17.30 -3.34 -1.68
CA PRO A 144 -17.65 -2.20 -0.83
C PRO A 144 -16.67 -1.02 -0.97
N SER A 145 -17.17 0.23 -0.89
CA SER A 145 -16.32 1.42 -1.05
C SER A 145 -15.23 1.50 0.03
N GLU A 146 -15.50 1.06 1.26
CA GLU A 146 -14.53 1.02 2.34
C GLU A 146 -13.33 0.10 2.04
N LEU A 147 -13.52 -0.96 1.24
CA LEU A 147 -12.42 -1.83 0.80
C LEU A 147 -11.71 -1.25 -0.41
N ALA A 148 -12.46 -0.70 -1.36
CA ALA A 148 -11.89 -0.08 -2.56
C ALA A 148 -11.04 1.16 -2.23
N ALA A 149 -11.29 1.84 -1.11
CA ALA A 149 -10.55 3.01 -0.66
C ALA A 149 -9.05 2.73 -0.44
N PHE A 150 -8.67 1.51 -0.06
CA PHE A 150 -7.27 1.14 0.16
C PHE A 150 -6.74 0.11 -0.85
N PHE A 151 -7.24 0.14 -2.07
CA PHE A 151 -6.72 -0.68 -3.17
C PHE A 151 -5.26 -0.33 -3.50
N ASP A 152 -4.83 0.89 -3.25
CA ASP A 152 -3.44 1.31 -3.42
C ASP A 152 -2.47 0.41 -2.61
N PRO A 153 -2.49 0.35 -1.27
CA PRO A 153 -1.61 -0.52 -0.50
C PRO A 153 -1.94 -2.01 -0.65
N TYR A 154 -3.20 -2.36 -0.93
CA TYR A 154 -3.55 -3.73 -1.26
C TYR A 154 -2.85 -4.18 -2.56
N GLY A 155 -2.74 -3.29 -3.54
CA GLY A 155 -1.96 -3.53 -4.75
C GLY A 155 -0.46 -3.71 -4.48
N ASN A 156 0.13 -2.97 -3.53
CA ASN A 156 1.52 -3.18 -3.12
C ASN A 156 1.71 -4.59 -2.50
N ALA A 157 0.76 -5.00 -1.64
CA ALA A 157 0.75 -6.35 -1.07
C ALA A 157 0.62 -7.42 -2.16
N ALA A 158 -0.30 -7.23 -3.11
CA ALA A 158 -0.51 -8.14 -4.23
C ALA A 158 0.70 -8.23 -5.16
N HIS A 159 1.34 -7.09 -5.50
CA HIS A 159 2.56 -7.08 -6.31
C HIS A 159 3.66 -7.91 -5.63
N CYS A 160 3.89 -7.69 -4.33
CA CYS A 160 4.91 -8.38 -3.58
C CYS A 160 4.62 -9.89 -3.44
N ALA A 161 3.38 -10.24 -3.08
CA ALA A 161 2.97 -11.64 -2.85
C ALA A 161 2.89 -12.48 -4.13
N LEU A 162 2.69 -11.82 -5.30
CA LEU A 162 2.56 -12.48 -6.60
C LEU A 162 3.83 -12.36 -7.46
N GLU A 163 4.92 -11.79 -6.93
CA GLU A 163 6.17 -11.66 -7.69
C GLU A 163 6.81 -13.00 -7.96
N PHE A 164 6.75 -13.91 -6.99
CA PHE A 164 7.24 -15.28 -7.11
C PHE A 164 6.09 -16.27 -6.93
N ASP A 165 6.25 -17.46 -7.48
CA ASP A 165 5.32 -18.55 -7.21
C ASP A 165 5.46 -18.98 -5.74
N VAL A 166 4.33 -19.05 -5.04
CA VAL A 166 4.25 -19.42 -3.63
C VAL A 166 3.37 -20.66 -3.40
N VAL A 167 2.81 -21.25 -4.46
CA VAL A 167 1.93 -22.42 -4.34
C VAL A 167 2.73 -23.62 -3.84
N GLY A 168 2.35 -24.13 -2.67
CA GLY A 168 3.05 -25.24 -2.02
C GLY A 168 4.34 -24.85 -1.26
N GLU A 169 4.77 -23.60 -1.34
CA GLU A 169 6.01 -23.10 -0.78
C GLU A 169 5.86 -22.61 0.68
N ASP A 170 6.97 -22.51 1.39
CA ASP A 170 7.07 -21.92 2.72
C ASP A 170 7.45 -20.44 2.60
N VAL A 171 6.56 -19.57 3.07
CA VAL A 171 6.67 -18.11 2.93
C VAL A 171 6.98 -17.47 4.29
N LEU A 172 8.03 -16.65 4.34
CA LEU A 172 8.34 -15.76 5.47
C LEU A 172 8.01 -14.31 5.12
N ILE A 173 7.23 -13.65 5.97
CA ILE A 173 6.92 -12.23 5.84
C ILE A 173 7.44 -11.50 7.07
N THR A 174 8.35 -10.55 6.87
CA THR A 174 8.83 -9.67 7.94
C THR A 174 8.06 -8.35 7.93
N GLY A 175 7.47 -8.00 9.08
CA GLY A 175 6.60 -6.84 9.24
C GLY A 175 5.12 -7.15 9.04
N ALA A 176 4.35 -7.08 10.11
CA ALA A 176 2.88 -7.22 10.12
C ALA A 176 2.15 -5.86 10.03
N GLY A 177 2.72 -4.89 9.30
CA GLY A 177 1.98 -3.70 8.91
C GLY A 177 0.80 -4.06 7.98
N PRO A 178 -0.12 -3.13 7.67
CA PRO A 178 -1.28 -3.45 6.85
C PRO A 178 -0.94 -4.15 5.53
N ILE A 179 0.18 -3.78 4.88
CA ILE A 179 0.64 -4.41 3.63
C ILE A 179 1.09 -5.85 3.89
N GLY A 180 1.88 -6.10 4.95
CA GLY A 180 2.33 -7.44 5.32
C GLY A 180 1.18 -8.37 5.70
N VAL A 181 0.19 -7.85 6.44
CA VAL A 181 -1.04 -8.58 6.79
C VAL A 181 -1.83 -8.98 5.53
N MET A 182 -2.00 -8.05 4.59
CA MET A 182 -2.68 -8.35 3.31
C MET A 182 -1.89 -9.35 2.48
N ALA A 183 -0.56 -9.22 2.40
CA ALA A 183 0.30 -10.16 1.67
C ALA A 183 0.25 -11.57 2.27
N ALA A 184 0.22 -11.69 3.61
CA ALA A 184 0.05 -12.98 4.29
C ALA A 184 -1.25 -13.67 3.88
N GLY A 185 -2.35 -12.92 3.89
CA GLY A 185 -3.63 -13.43 3.44
C GLY A 185 -3.62 -13.85 1.98
N ILE A 186 -2.99 -13.05 1.08
CA ILE A 186 -2.88 -13.40 -0.34
C ILE A 186 -2.09 -14.70 -0.51
N CYS A 187 -0.89 -14.81 0.06
CA CYS A 187 -0.07 -16.01 -0.03
C CYS A 187 -0.84 -17.26 0.44
N LYS A 188 -1.57 -17.14 1.56
CA LYS A 188 -2.39 -18.26 2.05
C LYS A 188 -3.55 -18.59 1.13
N HIS A 189 -4.24 -17.56 0.61
CA HIS A 189 -5.40 -17.73 -0.29
C HIS A 189 -5.03 -18.43 -1.60
N ILE A 190 -3.84 -18.14 -2.14
CA ILE A 190 -3.37 -18.73 -3.41
C ILE A 190 -2.64 -20.06 -3.26
N GLY A 191 -2.45 -20.56 -2.03
CA GLY A 191 -1.98 -21.94 -1.82
C GLY A 191 -0.58 -22.12 -1.24
N ALA A 192 -0.01 -21.12 -0.59
CA ALA A 192 1.24 -21.32 0.17
C ALA A 192 1.06 -22.38 1.25
N ARG A 193 2.05 -23.28 1.41
CA ARG A 193 2.05 -24.34 2.41
C ARG A 193 2.03 -23.75 3.82
N ASN A 194 3.06 -23.02 4.17
CA ASN A 194 3.14 -22.25 5.39
C ASN A 194 3.34 -20.77 5.08
N VAL A 195 2.66 -19.92 5.84
CA VAL A 195 2.86 -18.47 5.84
C VAL A 195 3.21 -18.05 7.27
N VAL A 196 4.47 -17.71 7.49
CA VAL A 196 4.98 -17.24 8.78
C VAL A 196 5.15 -15.73 8.73
N VAL A 197 4.56 -15.01 9.68
CA VAL A 197 4.63 -13.56 9.76
C VAL A 197 5.33 -13.14 11.05
N THR A 198 6.30 -12.24 10.95
CA THR A 198 7.03 -11.72 12.12
C THR A 198 6.76 -10.23 12.34
N ASP A 199 6.66 -9.83 13.59
CA ASP A 199 6.61 -8.43 14.03
C ASP A 199 6.99 -8.39 15.52
N VAL A 200 7.10 -7.19 16.08
CA VAL A 200 7.23 -6.94 17.52
C VAL A 200 5.90 -6.49 18.15
N ASN A 201 4.88 -6.25 17.34
CA ASN A 201 3.56 -5.71 17.76
C ASN A 201 2.51 -6.83 17.72
N ASP A 202 2.06 -7.26 18.90
CA ASP A 202 1.08 -8.35 19.05
C ASP A 202 -0.29 -8.04 18.44
N PHE A 203 -0.73 -6.77 18.43
CA PHE A 203 -1.98 -6.37 17.77
C PHE A 203 -1.91 -6.64 16.26
N ARG A 204 -0.81 -6.27 15.62
CA ARG A 204 -0.59 -6.51 14.18
C ARG A 204 -0.43 -7.99 13.87
N LEU A 205 0.26 -8.73 14.72
CA LEU A 205 0.40 -10.19 14.61
C LEU A 205 -0.96 -10.88 14.69
N LYS A 206 -1.86 -10.40 15.57
CA LYS A 206 -3.22 -10.91 15.62
C LYS A 206 -3.97 -10.69 14.31
N LEU A 207 -3.85 -9.51 13.68
CA LEU A 207 -4.46 -9.26 12.37
C LEU A 207 -3.91 -10.23 11.30
N ALA A 208 -2.61 -10.52 11.31
CA ALA A 208 -2.01 -11.48 10.38
C ALA A 208 -2.56 -12.90 10.61
N ALA A 209 -2.74 -13.33 11.87
CA ALA A 209 -3.37 -14.61 12.20
C ALA A 209 -4.82 -14.65 11.71
N ASP A 210 -5.61 -13.59 11.94
CA ASP A 210 -7.00 -13.48 11.50
C ASP A 210 -7.11 -13.51 9.95
N MET A 211 -6.07 -13.05 9.23
CA MET A 211 -5.97 -13.12 7.77
C MET A 211 -5.56 -14.51 7.24
N GLY A 212 -5.16 -15.42 8.12
CA GLY A 212 -4.88 -16.81 7.76
C GLY A 212 -3.40 -17.17 7.74
N ALA A 213 -2.50 -16.36 8.33
CA ALA A 213 -1.12 -16.77 8.54
C ALA A 213 -1.06 -18.10 9.30
N THR A 214 -0.21 -19.03 8.86
CA THR A 214 -0.04 -20.34 9.51
C THR A 214 0.58 -20.18 10.90
N ARG A 215 1.51 -19.26 11.05
CA ARG A 215 2.16 -18.90 12.30
C ARG A 215 2.45 -17.41 12.35
N VAL A 216 2.23 -16.81 13.49
CA VAL A 216 2.67 -15.44 13.78
C VAL A 216 3.72 -15.48 14.87
N VAL A 217 4.74 -14.63 14.78
CA VAL A 217 5.92 -14.70 15.64
C VAL A 217 6.28 -13.31 16.13
N ASN A 218 6.16 -13.08 17.43
CA ASN A 218 6.77 -11.92 18.06
C ASN A 218 8.27 -12.21 18.27
N VAL A 219 9.10 -11.61 17.42
CA VAL A 219 10.55 -11.85 17.39
C VAL A 219 11.29 -11.35 18.63
N SER A 220 10.63 -10.56 19.50
CA SER A 220 11.18 -10.19 20.81
C SER A 220 11.21 -11.38 21.79
N ASN A 221 10.39 -12.41 21.55
CA ASN A 221 10.18 -13.52 22.50
C ASN A 221 10.47 -14.90 21.90
N THR A 222 10.48 -15.04 20.56
CA THR A 222 10.53 -16.33 19.88
C THR A 222 11.50 -16.28 18.72
N SER A 223 12.38 -17.27 18.62
CA SER A 223 13.32 -17.42 17.51
C SER A 223 12.64 -18.04 16.29
N LEU A 224 12.91 -17.49 15.08
CA LEU A 224 12.49 -18.11 13.82
C LEU A 224 13.01 -19.54 13.65
N LYS A 225 14.21 -19.84 14.17
CA LYS A 225 14.79 -21.20 14.11
C LYS A 225 13.97 -22.23 14.88
N ASP A 226 13.36 -21.81 16.00
CA ASP A 226 12.48 -22.70 16.76
C ASP A 226 11.17 -22.93 16.03
N VAL A 227 10.62 -21.87 15.40
CA VAL A 227 9.43 -21.98 14.54
C VAL A 227 9.66 -22.93 13.37
N MET A 228 10.84 -22.85 12.72
CA MET A 228 11.19 -23.75 11.62
C MET A 228 11.24 -25.22 12.09
N LYS A 229 11.79 -25.48 13.28
CA LYS A 229 11.79 -26.84 13.86
C LYS A 229 10.37 -27.33 14.13
N ASP A 230 9.52 -26.51 14.75
CA ASP A 230 8.12 -26.84 15.04
C ASP A 230 7.33 -27.18 13.78
N LEU A 231 7.61 -26.47 12.68
CA LEU A 231 6.96 -26.67 11.38
C LEU A 231 7.65 -27.71 10.50
N HIS A 232 8.72 -28.34 10.99
CA HIS A 232 9.55 -29.32 10.25
C HIS A 232 10.04 -28.78 8.91
N MET A 233 10.58 -27.54 8.91
CA MET A 233 11.07 -26.83 7.73
C MET A 233 12.59 -26.79 7.71
N GLU A 234 13.20 -26.90 6.51
CA GLU A 234 14.63 -26.73 6.30
C GLU A 234 15.03 -25.26 6.06
N GLY A 235 14.09 -24.45 5.63
CA GLY A 235 14.22 -23.01 5.33
C GLY A 235 12.95 -22.48 4.69
N PHE A 236 12.92 -21.18 4.40
CA PHE A 236 11.82 -20.56 3.65
C PHE A 236 12.20 -20.44 2.17
N ASP A 237 11.26 -20.77 1.29
CA ASP A 237 11.44 -20.71 -0.16
C ASP A 237 11.27 -19.29 -0.68
N VAL A 238 10.28 -18.55 -0.11
CA VAL A 238 9.98 -17.18 -0.48
C VAL A 238 9.96 -16.26 0.75
N GLY A 239 10.73 -15.18 0.69
CA GLY A 239 10.75 -14.10 1.67
C GLY A 239 10.04 -12.85 1.14
N LEU A 240 9.16 -12.24 1.93
CA LEU A 240 8.57 -10.93 1.64
C LEU A 240 9.03 -9.95 2.73
N GLU A 241 10.03 -9.13 2.41
CA GLU A 241 10.54 -8.13 3.35
C GLU A 241 9.67 -6.87 3.28
N MET A 242 8.92 -6.60 4.35
CA MET A 242 7.96 -5.50 4.43
C MET A 242 8.12 -4.65 5.70
N SER A 243 9.18 -4.91 6.48
CA SER A 243 9.45 -4.19 7.72
C SER A 243 10.31 -2.94 7.53
N GLY A 244 11.19 -2.96 6.53
CA GLY A 244 12.24 -1.95 6.36
C GLY A 244 13.27 -1.97 7.51
N ASN A 245 13.33 -3.06 8.28
CA ASN A 245 14.24 -3.20 9.42
C ASN A 245 15.44 -4.08 9.06
N PRO A 246 16.69 -3.59 9.19
CA PRO A 246 17.89 -4.36 8.83
C PRO A 246 18.06 -5.66 9.62
N VAL A 247 17.66 -5.68 10.90
CA VAL A 247 17.74 -6.89 11.73
C VAL A 247 16.74 -7.94 11.19
N ALA A 248 15.50 -7.55 10.96
CA ALA A 248 14.48 -8.45 10.43
C ALA A 248 14.86 -8.99 9.04
N PHE A 249 15.50 -8.17 8.20
CA PHE A 249 15.98 -8.63 6.88
C PHE A 249 17.15 -9.61 7.01
N ASN A 250 18.13 -9.36 7.89
CA ASN A 250 19.21 -10.30 8.12
C ASN A 250 18.69 -11.64 8.71
N ASP A 251 17.75 -11.59 9.65
CA ASP A 251 17.09 -12.79 10.20
C ASP A 251 16.35 -13.57 9.09
N MET A 252 15.70 -12.87 8.17
CA MET A 252 15.09 -13.49 6.98
C MET A 252 16.17 -14.20 6.15
N LEU A 253 17.26 -13.51 5.79
CA LEU A 253 18.35 -14.11 4.99
C LEU A 253 18.93 -15.36 5.66
N ASP A 254 19.00 -15.38 7.00
CA ASP A 254 19.42 -16.54 7.78
C ASP A 254 18.48 -17.74 7.62
N CYS A 255 17.19 -17.49 7.54
CA CYS A 255 16.17 -18.51 7.52
C CYS A 255 15.75 -18.94 6.10
N MET A 256 16.21 -18.25 5.04
CA MET A 256 15.93 -18.67 3.66
C MET A 256 16.60 -20.00 3.33
N TYR A 257 15.93 -20.84 2.56
CA TYR A 257 16.51 -22.03 1.95
C TYR A 257 17.44 -21.65 0.80
N HIS A 258 18.37 -22.54 0.42
CA HIS A 258 19.26 -22.33 -0.72
C HIS A 258 18.45 -22.24 -2.02
N GLY A 259 18.74 -21.24 -2.85
CA GLY A 259 17.97 -20.93 -4.07
C GLY A 259 16.67 -20.16 -3.82
N GLY A 260 16.38 -19.80 -2.56
CA GLY A 260 15.19 -19.04 -2.19
C GLY A 260 15.12 -17.66 -2.86
N LYS A 261 13.93 -17.07 -2.80
CA LYS A 261 13.60 -15.81 -3.50
C LYS A 261 13.08 -14.79 -2.51
N VAL A 262 13.53 -13.55 -2.61
CA VAL A 262 13.12 -12.45 -1.71
C VAL A 262 12.54 -11.29 -2.50
N ALA A 263 11.31 -10.92 -2.20
CA ALA A 263 10.68 -9.68 -2.65
C ALA A 263 10.88 -8.59 -1.57
N LEU A 264 11.63 -7.55 -1.91
CA LEU A 264 12.02 -6.48 -1.00
C LEU A 264 11.15 -5.25 -1.26
N LEU A 265 10.21 -4.98 -0.36
CA LEU A 265 9.31 -3.83 -0.38
C LEU A 265 9.65 -2.80 0.70
N GLY A 266 10.09 -3.24 1.86
CA GLY A 266 10.46 -2.39 2.99
C GLY A 266 11.64 -1.48 2.63
N ILE A 267 11.54 -0.21 3.04
CA ILE A 267 12.59 0.78 2.78
C ILE A 267 13.59 0.74 3.93
N LEU A 268 14.74 0.12 3.69
CA LEU A 268 15.82 0.06 4.66
C LEU A 268 16.48 1.45 4.85
N PRO A 269 16.95 1.77 6.07
CA PRO A 269 17.67 3.02 6.30
C PRO A 269 19.00 3.04 5.55
N LYS A 270 19.46 4.25 5.21
CA LYS A 270 20.79 4.42 4.57
C LYS A 270 21.88 3.83 5.45
N GLY A 271 22.81 3.09 4.84
CA GLY A 271 23.92 2.46 5.54
C GLY A 271 23.53 1.23 6.36
N ALA A 272 22.36 0.66 6.15
CA ALA A 272 21.96 -0.59 6.75
C ALA A 272 23.01 -1.69 6.50
N GLY A 273 23.49 -2.32 7.57
CA GLY A 273 24.40 -3.46 7.49
C GLY A 273 23.65 -4.71 7.10
N ILE A 274 23.75 -5.11 5.82
CA ILE A 274 23.15 -6.35 5.31
C ILE A 274 24.24 -7.38 5.08
N ASP A 275 23.99 -8.62 5.50
CA ASP A 275 24.89 -9.75 5.30
C ASP A 275 24.76 -10.27 3.85
N TRP A 276 25.50 -9.64 2.94
CA TRP A 276 25.51 -9.97 1.53
C TRP A 276 26.06 -11.36 1.23
N ASP A 277 26.91 -11.92 2.09
CA ASP A 277 27.49 -13.25 1.93
C ASP A 277 26.38 -14.31 1.94
N ARG A 278 25.32 -14.09 2.73
CA ARG A 278 24.18 -15.00 2.77
C ARG A 278 23.43 -15.06 1.46
N ILE A 279 23.30 -13.91 0.76
CA ILE A 279 22.67 -13.86 -0.55
C ILE A 279 23.52 -14.67 -1.56
N ILE A 280 24.85 -14.51 -1.52
CA ILE A 280 25.76 -15.16 -2.45
C ILE A 280 25.82 -16.67 -2.16
N PHE A 281 26.13 -17.08 -0.93
CA PHE A 281 26.36 -18.49 -0.60
C PHE A 281 25.09 -19.34 -0.60
N LYS A 282 23.93 -18.73 -0.41
CA LYS A 282 22.64 -19.42 -0.57
C LYS A 282 22.07 -19.30 -1.98
N GLY A 283 22.69 -18.54 -2.90
CA GLY A 283 22.21 -18.34 -4.27
C GLY A 283 20.83 -17.69 -4.31
N LEU A 284 20.55 -16.72 -3.43
CA LEU A 284 19.24 -16.10 -3.32
C LEU A 284 18.97 -15.13 -4.48
N THR A 285 17.73 -15.11 -4.94
CA THR A 285 17.24 -14.05 -5.83
C THR A 285 16.60 -12.95 -4.99
N VAL A 286 17.05 -11.70 -5.10
CA VAL A 286 16.46 -10.56 -4.42
C VAL A 286 15.88 -9.60 -5.43
N GLN A 287 14.57 -9.35 -5.36
CA GLN A 287 13.83 -8.48 -6.28
C GLN A 287 13.25 -7.29 -5.53
N GLY A 288 13.64 -6.06 -5.92
CA GLY A 288 13.00 -4.85 -5.41
C GLY A 288 11.58 -4.69 -5.96
N ILE A 289 10.65 -4.37 -5.08
CA ILE A 289 9.24 -4.17 -5.41
C ILE A 289 8.92 -2.68 -5.31
N TYR A 290 8.45 -2.08 -6.40
CA TYR A 290 8.07 -0.67 -6.44
C TYR A 290 6.64 -0.51 -6.93
N GLY A 291 5.78 0.02 -6.06
CA GLY A 291 4.37 0.28 -6.36
C GLY A 291 3.62 -0.97 -6.83
N ARG A 292 2.88 -0.83 -7.90
CA ARG A 292 2.02 -1.86 -8.52
C ARG A 292 2.34 -1.98 -10.01
N LYS A 293 2.36 -3.18 -10.55
CA LYS A 293 2.44 -3.38 -12.02
C LYS A 293 1.13 -2.85 -12.63
N MET A 294 1.20 -1.69 -13.29
CA MET A 294 0.06 -1.00 -13.91
C MET A 294 -0.30 -1.66 -15.26
N TYR A 295 -1.50 -2.26 -15.48
CA TYR A 295 -2.61 -2.39 -14.51
C TYR A 295 -2.86 -3.87 -14.16
N GLU A 296 -1.85 -4.69 -14.41
CA GLU A 296 -1.90 -6.14 -14.15
C GLU A 296 -2.25 -6.42 -12.69
N THR A 297 -1.58 -5.70 -11.76
CA THR A 297 -1.85 -5.86 -10.33
C THR A 297 -3.28 -5.42 -9.98
N TRP A 298 -3.77 -4.31 -10.55
CA TRP A 298 -5.13 -3.83 -10.34
C TRP A 298 -6.17 -4.88 -10.75
N TYR A 299 -5.96 -5.53 -11.90
CA TYR A 299 -6.82 -6.63 -12.32
C TYR A 299 -6.78 -7.80 -11.33
N LYS A 300 -5.59 -8.31 -11.01
CA LYS A 300 -5.43 -9.47 -10.13
C LYS A 300 -6.02 -9.23 -8.74
N MET A 301 -5.73 -8.10 -8.11
CA MET A 301 -6.25 -7.81 -6.78
C MET A 301 -7.77 -7.64 -6.77
N THR A 302 -8.36 -7.08 -7.84
CA THR A 302 -9.82 -7.00 -7.99
C THR A 302 -10.42 -8.40 -8.04
N GLN A 303 -9.84 -9.31 -8.85
CA GLN A 303 -10.33 -10.69 -8.96
C GLN A 303 -10.14 -11.48 -7.67
N LEU A 304 -9.07 -11.28 -6.92
CA LEU A 304 -8.89 -11.90 -5.60
C LEU A 304 -10.03 -11.54 -4.65
N VAL A 305 -10.42 -10.26 -4.57
CA VAL A 305 -11.57 -9.86 -3.73
C VAL A 305 -12.86 -10.49 -4.22
N LEU A 306 -13.11 -10.49 -5.52
CA LEU A 306 -14.32 -11.10 -6.10
C LEU A 306 -14.36 -12.63 -5.94
N SER A 307 -13.20 -13.29 -5.82
CA SER A 307 -13.10 -14.74 -5.56
C SER A 307 -13.16 -15.08 -4.06
N GLY A 308 -13.44 -14.11 -3.19
CA GLY A 308 -13.66 -14.35 -1.75
C GLY A 308 -12.48 -14.07 -0.85
N PHE A 309 -11.43 -13.40 -1.34
CA PHE A 309 -10.34 -12.95 -0.47
C PHE A 309 -10.88 -11.99 0.62
N PRO A 310 -10.64 -12.29 1.93
CA PRO A 310 -11.29 -11.58 3.02
C PRO A 310 -10.62 -10.24 3.36
N LEU A 311 -10.46 -9.34 2.37
CA LEU A 311 -9.75 -8.06 2.49
C LEU A 311 -10.28 -7.20 3.65
N GLY A 312 -11.57 -7.31 3.99
CA GLY A 312 -12.18 -6.54 5.08
C GLY A 312 -11.58 -6.79 6.47
N LYS A 313 -10.90 -7.91 6.69
CA LYS A 313 -10.29 -8.21 7.99
C LYS A 313 -9.14 -7.26 8.37
N VAL A 314 -8.53 -6.57 7.40
CA VAL A 314 -7.48 -5.58 7.68
C VAL A 314 -8.05 -4.21 8.03
N LEU A 315 -9.32 -3.95 7.71
CA LEU A 315 -10.00 -2.69 8.03
C LEU A 315 -10.35 -2.66 9.53
N SER A 316 -9.66 -1.81 10.27
CA SER A 316 -9.84 -1.71 11.72
C SER A 316 -10.77 -0.57 12.15
N HIS A 317 -10.77 0.55 11.41
CA HIS A 317 -11.52 1.75 11.78
C HIS A 317 -12.13 2.44 10.56
N GLN A 318 -13.34 2.95 10.72
CA GLN A 318 -13.98 3.88 9.79
C GLN A 318 -14.41 5.11 10.59
N LEU A 319 -14.02 6.29 10.13
CA LEU A 319 -14.24 7.58 10.80
C LEU A 319 -14.81 8.59 9.80
N PRO A 320 -15.67 9.53 10.23
CA PRO A 320 -15.95 10.72 9.41
C PRO A 320 -14.66 11.47 9.10
N ALA A 321 -14.59 12.13 7.93
CA ALA A 321 -13.40 12.89 7.54
C ALA A 321 -13.04 14.00 8.55
N ASP A 322 -14.02 14.60 9.21
CA ASP A 322 -13.80 15.60 10.25
C ASP A 322 -13.10 15.01 11.52
N GLU A 323 -13.13 13.68 11.72
CA GLU A 323 -12.42 12.99 12.81
C GLU A 323 -11.02 12.49 12.39
N PHE A 324 -10.45 13.02 11.32
CA PHE A 324 -9.16 12.58 10.79
C PHE A 324 -8.04 12.52 11.84
N GLN A 325 -8.00 13.46 12.78
CA GLN A 325 -7.00 13.49 13.84
C GLN A 325 -6.97 12.18 14.63
N LYS A 326 -8.14 11.66 15.02
CA LYS A 326 -8.26 10.37 15.69
C LYS A 326 -7.69 9.22 14.86
N GLY A 327 -7.84 9.29 13.52
CA GLY A 327 -7.27 8.32 12.60
C GLY A 327 -5.73 8.34 12.64
N PHE A 328 -5.12 9.51 12.62
CA PHE A 328 -3.66 9.65 12.75
C PHE A 328 -3.14 9.21 14.12
N ASP A 329 -3.84 9.54 15.21
CA ASP A 329 -3.49 9.12 16.57
C ASP A 329 -3.53 7.58 16.71
N LEU A 330 -4.54 6.92 16.13
CA LEU A 330 -4.64 5.46 16.06
C LEU A 330 -3.44 4.84 15.34
N MET A 331 -3.04 5.43 14.21
CA MET A 331 -1.87 4.93 13.46
C MET A 331 -0.56 5.16 14.21
N GLU A 332 -0.37 6.33 14.83
CA GLU A 332 0.81 6.64 15.64
C GLU A 332 0.92 5.68 16.83
N SER A 333 -0.19 5.28 17.44
CA SER A 333 -0.21 4.33 18.55
C SER A 333 0.15 2.88 18.16
N GLY A 334 0.19 2.57 16.87
CA GLY A 334 0.41 1.21 16.35
C GLY A 334 -0.75 0.24 16.59
N LYS A 335 -1.92 0.71 17.03
CA LYS A 335 -3.12 -0.09 17.33
C LYS A 335 -4.18 0.00 16.23
N SER A 336 -3.74 0.05 14.98
CA SER A 336 -4.64 0.05 13.82
C SER A 336 -4.15 -0.89 12.72
N GLY A 337 -5.12 -1.45 11.98
CA GLY A 337 -4.95 -1.93 10.62
C GLY A 337 -5.17 -0.77 9.65
N LYS A 338 -6.01 -0.94 8.63
CA LYS A 338 -6.42 0.19 7.77
C LYS A 338 -7.46 1.07 8.48
N VAL A 339 -7.25 2.37 8.36
CA VAL A 339 -8.18 3.41 8.83
C VAL A 339 -8.73 4.12 7.61
N VAL A 340 -10.06 4.15 7.49
CA VAL A 340 -10.78 4.77 6.36
C VAL A 340 -11.53 6.01 6.86
N LEU A 341 -11.43 7.11 6.11
CA LEU A 341 -12.14 8.35 6.29
C LEU A 341 -13.33 8.43 5.33
N ASP A 342 -14.52 8.69 5.85
CA ASP A 342 -15.75 8.90 5.06
C ASP A 342 -15.90 10.38 4.72
N TRP A 343 -15.92 10.69 3.43
CA TRP A 343 -16.03 12.05 2.87
C TRP A 343 -17.45 12.39 2.40
N ARG A 344 -18.42 11.51 2.63
CA ARG A 344 -19.81 11.71 2.21
C ARG A 344 -20.58 12.58 3.19
#